data_5eec44b73889a592c83ca4644982fa07
#
_entry.id   5eec44b73889a592c83ca4644982fa07
#
_cell.length_a   1.000
_cell.length_b   1.000
_cell.length_c   1.000
_cell.angle_alpha   90.00
_cell.angle_beta   90.00
_cell.angle_gamma   90.00
#
_symmetry.space_group_name_H-M   'P 1'
#
loop_
_entity.id
_entity.type
_entity.pdbx_description
1 polymer ?
#
loop_
_entity_poly.entity_id
_entity_poly.type
_entity_poly.pdbx_seq_one_letter_code
_entity_poly.pdbx_strand_id
1 'polypeptide(L)'
;IKLIRPTLKDSEDIMEMRKEFLEKDQINYIHGSADLQEYNNIGDWIHHVEDISNKETCPADSVDSDVYLALREDDNRIIGIAQLRHHINNYALSKWGGHIGYSVRPSERRKGYAKIILRLILNDCLELGIHDVLLTCNERNIASEKTILAAGGIYENTVLAEPLNMKMKRYWMNHSYFFILFY
;
A
#
# COMPACT_ATOMS: atom_id res chain seq x y z
N ILE A 1 -3.72 14.95 6.82
CA ILE A 1 -3.51 13.48 6.82
C ILE A 1 -2.06 13.20 7.09
N LYS A 2 -1.80 12.24 7.94
CA LYS A 2 -0.45 11.72 8.20
C LYS A 2 -0.45 10.19 8.16
N LEU A 3 0.72 9.62 7.91
CA LEU A 3 0.98 8.19 8.06
C LEU A 3 1.45 7.91 9.48
N ILE A 4 0.88 6.90 10.10
CA ILE A 4 1.25 6.43 11.44
C ILE A 4 1.48 4.92 11.42
N ARG A 5 2.34 4.42 12.31
CA ARG A 5 2.47 2.98 12.53
C ARG A 5 1.25 2.47 13.29
N PRO A 6 0.72 1.28 12.93
CA PRO A 6 -0.37 0.67 13.69
C PRO A 6 0.04 0.38 15.13
N THR A 7 -0.84 0.63 16.07
CA THR A 7 -0.68 0.27 17.48
C THR A 7 -1.96 -0.31 18.05
N LEU A 8 -1.90 -0.96 19.21
CA LEU A 8 -3.10 -1.49 19.87
C LEU A 8 -4.14 -0.42 20.23
N LYS A 9 -3.75 0.85 20.29
CA LYS A 9 -4.68 1.97 20.51
C LYS A 9 -5.62 2.19 19.31
N ASP A 10 -5.20 1.78 18.14
CA ASP A 10 -5.93 1.97 16.89
C ASP A 10 -6.86 0.78 16.56
N SER A 11 -6.89 -0.25 17.44
CA SER A 11 -7.52 -1.55 17.19
C SER A 11 -8.99 -1.45 16.77
N GLU A 12 -9.77 -0.62 17.43
CA GLU A 12 -11.21 -0.48 17.15
C GLU A 12 -11.44 0.08 15.74
N ASP A 13 -10.75 1.16 15.37
CA ASP A 13 -10.91 1.79 14.06
C ASP A 13 -10.31 0.94 12.94
N ILE A 14 -9.22 0.20 13.20
CA ILE A 14 -8.66 -0.78 12.26
C ILE A 14 -9.68 -1.89 11.97
N MET A 15 -10.31 -2.45 13.01
CA MET A 15 -11.30 -3.52 12.84
C MET A 15 -12.57 -3.02 12.14
N GLU A 16 -12.99 -1.79 12.42
CA GLU A 16 -14.09 -1.17 11.71
C GLU A 16 -13.76 -0.96 10.22
N MET A 17 -12.57 -0.44 9.91
CA MET A 17 -12.08 -0.29 8.54
C MET A 17 -12.01 -1.65 7.83
N ARG A 18 -11.44 -2.69 8.48
CA ARG A 18 -11.38 -4.06 7.96
C ARG A 18 -12.78 -4.58 7.61
N LYS A 19 -13.73 -4.42 8.51
CA LYS A 19 -15.13 -4.82 8.29
C LYS A 19 -15.73 -4.14 7.06
N GLU A 20 -15.51 -2.83 6.89
CA GLU A 20 -15.97 -2.10 5.71
C GLU A 20 -15.40 -2.68 4.40
N PHE A 21 -14.13 -3.08 4.37
CA PHE A 21 -13.51 -3.70 3.18
C PHE A 21 -14.17 -5.05 2.86
N LEU A 22 -14.32 -5.92 3.85
CA LEU A 22 -14.90 -7.25 3.65
C LEU A 22 -16.36 -7.20 3.21
N GLU A 23 -17.14 -6.25 3.74
CA GLU A 23 -18.56 -6.10 3.41
C GLU A 23 -18.81 -5.44 2.04
N LYS A 24 -18.00 -4.44 1.66
CA LYS A 24 -18.29 -3.60 0.48
C LYS A 24 -17.57 -4.04 -0.78
N ASP A 25 -16.36 -4.59 -0.67
CA ASP A 25 -15.55 -4.89 -1.84
C ASP A 25 -15.77 -6.31 -2.39
N GLN A 26 -16.40 -7.20 -1.62
CA GLN A 26 -16.59 -8.61 -1.97
C GLN A 26 -15.29 -9.33 -2.38
N ILE A 27 -14.14 -8.81 -1.93
CA ILE A 27 -12.81 -9.34 -2.17
C ILE A 27 -12.19 -9.73 -0.83
N ASN A 28 -11.52 -10.86 -0.81
CA ASN A 28 -10.85 -11.37 0.40
C ASN A 28 -9.42 -10.85 0.54
N TYR A 29 -9.13 -9.65 0.01
CA TYR A 29 -7.79 -9.10 0.06
C TYR A 29 -7.80 -7.56 0.16
N ILE A 30 -7.13 -7.03 1.19
CA ILE A 30 -6.97 -5.59 1.39
C ILE A 30 -5.56 -5.20 0.97
N HIS A 31 -5.41 -4.56 -0.20
CA HIS A 31 -4.10 -4.18 -0.72
C HIS A 31 -3.35 -3.25 0.24
N GLY A 32 -2.11 -3.59 0.54
CA GLY A 32 -1.25 -2.79 1.43
C GLY A 32 -1.52 -2.96 2.91
N SER A 33 -2.17 -4.04 3.32
CA SER A 33 -2.54 -4.27 4.72
C SER A 33 -1.71 -5.36 5.41
N ALA A 34 -0.72 -5.95 4.74
CA ALA A 34 -0.01 -7.11 5.28
C ALA A 34 -1.00 -8.16 5.81
N ASP A 35 -1.92 -8.57 4.92
CA ASP A 35 -2.91 -9.61 5.13
C ASP A 35 -3.86 -9.41 6.33
N LEU A 36 -4.17 -8.15 6.69
CA LEU A 36 -5.11 -7.81 7.77
C LEU A 36 -6.43 -8.61 7.70
N GLN A 37 -6.89 -8.95 6.50
CA GLN A 37 -8.12 -9.72 6.30
C GLN A 37 -8.07 -11.14 6.90
N GLU A 38 -6.87 -11.73 7.05
CA GLU A 38 -6.67 -13.09 7.57
C GLU A 38 -6.65 -13.15 9.11
N TYR A 39 -6.48 -12.00 9.78
CA TYR A 39 -6.33 -11.93 11.22
C TYR A 39 -7.67 -11.73 11.93
N ASN A 40 -8.01 -12.66 12.85
CA ASN A 40 -9.16 -12.51 13.74
C ASN A 40 -8.82 -11.69 15.00
N ASN A 41 -7.54 -11.71 15.41
CA ASN A 41 -7.02 -10.93 16.52
C ASN A 41 -6.13 -9.81 15.99
N ILE A 42 -6.49 -8.57 16.31
CA ILE A 42 -5.73 -7.41 15.84
C ILE A 42 -4.32 -7.32 16.45
N GLY A 43 -4.15 -7.84 17.66
CA GLY A 43 -2.83 -7.89 18.33
C GLY A 43 -1.85 -8.77 17.56
N ASP A 44 -2.32 -9.91 17.03
CA ASP A 44 -1.51 -10.82 16.24
C ASP A 44 -1.11 -10.17 14.90
N TRP A 45 -2.02 -9.41 14.27
CA TRP A 45 -1.69 -8.65 13.08
C TRP A 45 -0.68 -7.53 13.36
N ILE A 46 -0.82 -6.81 14.46
CA ILE A 46 0.15 -5.76 14.85
C ILE A 46 1.53 -6.38 15.08
N HIS A 47 1.61 -7.52 15.76
CA HIS A 47 2.85 -8.27 15.92
C HIS A 47 3.47 -8.66 14.58
N HIS A 48 2.66 -9.18 13.67
CA HIS A 48 3.12 -9.50 12.33
C HIS A 48 3.67 -8.27 11.60
N VAL A 49 2.98 -7.12 11.70
CA VAL A 49 3.44 -5.86 11.09
C VAL A 49 4.76 -5.37 11.72
N GLU A 50 4.95 -5.55 13.02
CA GLU A 50 6.20 -5.25 13.71
C GLU A 50 7.33 -6.17 13.22
N ASP A 51 7.08 -7.49 13.13
CA ASP A 51 8.06 -8.47 12.66
C ASP A 51 8.54 -8.20 11.24
N ILE A 52 7.62 -7.92 10.30
CA ILE A 52 8.00 -7.62 8.91
C ILE A 52 8.65 -6.24 8.74
N SER A 53 8.56 -5.35 9.72
CA SER A 53 9.21 -4.03 9.65
C SER A 53 10.71 -4.07 9.94
N ASN A 54 11.20 -5.18 10.48
CA ASN A 54 12.60 -5.35 10.83
C ASN A 54 13.17 -6.57 10.10
N LYS A 55 14.23 -6.34 9.32
CA LYS A 55 14.92 -7.39 8.55
C LYS A 55 15.37 -8.59 9.38
N GLU A 56 15.66 -8.39 10.68
CA GLU A 56 16.12 -9.47 11.57
C GLU A 56 14.98 -10.39 12.02
N THR A 57 13.75 -9.87 12.10
CA THR A 57 12.55 -10.62 12.54
C THR A 57 11.64 -10.99 11.38
N CYS A 58 11.83 -10.38 10.21
CA CYS A 58 11.03 -10.65 9.02
C CYS A 58 11.13 -12.12 8.62
N PRO A 59 10.02 -12.85 8.46
CA PRO A 59 10.02 -14.23 8.02
C PRO A 59 10.74 -14.41 6.67
N ALA A 60 11.46 -15.53 6.50
CA ALA A 60 12.30 -15.78 5.33
C ALA A 60 11.53 -15.85 4.00
N ASP A 61 10.23 -16.16 4.05
CA ASP A 61 9.33 -16.21 2.90
C ASP A 61 8.59 -14.87 2.67
N SER A 62 8.86 -13.86 3.49
CA SER A 62 8.31 -12.51 3.40
C SER A 62 9.35 -11.49 2.90
N VAL A 63 8.94 -10.25 2.80
CA VAL A 63 9.80 -9.11 2.43
C VAL A 63 9.67 -8.04 3.50
N ASP A 64 10.81 -7.58 4.00
CA ASP A 64 10.82 -6.48 4.96
C ASP A 64 10.08 -5.27 4.38
N SER A 65 9.15 -4.76 5.20
CA SER A 65 8.21 -3.76 4.75
C SER A 65 7.58 -3.00 5.90
N ASP A 66 7.28 -1.76 5.65
CA ASP A 66 6.57 -0.89 6.59
C ASP A 66 5.09 -0.83 6.27
N VAL A 67 4.26 -0.99 7.29
CA VAL A 67 2.81 -0.80 7.17
C VAL A 67 2.40 0.48 7.88
N TYR A 68 1.59 1.27 7.22
CA TYR A 68 1.09 2.55 7.71
C TYR A 68 -0.43 2.62 7.67
N LEU A 69 -0.99 3.26 8.68
CA LEU A 69 -2.36 3.74 8.67
C LEU A 69 -2.37 5.21 8.21
N ALA A 70 -3.26 5.54 7.30
CA ALA A 70 -3.51 6.93 6.93
C ALA A 70 -4.54 7.54 7.88
N LEU A 71 -4.09 8.43 8.77
CA LEU A 71 -4.90 9.09 9.77
C LEU A 71 -5.34 10.47 9.28
N ARG A 72 -6.65 10.74 9.32
CA ARG A 72 -7.18 12.09 9.16
C ARG A 72 -7.11 12.82 10.49
N GLU A 73 -6.41 13.95 10.53
CA GLU A 73 -6.07 14.64 11.77
C GLU A 73 -7.24 15.39 12.39
N ASP A 74 -8.23 15.78 11.60
CA ASP A 74 -9.39 16.58 12.06
C ASP A 74 -10.29 15.79 13.03
N ASP A 75 -10.42 14.49 12.84
CA ASP A 75 -11.29 13.60 13.62
C ASP A 75 -10.57 12.33 14.12
N ASN A 76 -9.26 12.22 13.90
CA ASN A 76 -8.42 11.06 14.23
C ASN A 76 -8.95 9.74 13.63
N ARG A 77 -9.62 9.80 12.47
CA ARG A 77 -10.16 8.62 11.79
C ARG A 77 -9.12 7.98 10.86
N ILE A 78 -9.02 6.67 10.90
CA ILE A 78 -8.24 5.89 9.93
C ILE A 78 -9.03 5.84 8.62
N ILE A 79 -8.46 6.41 7.56
CA ILE A 79 -9.08 6.54 6.24
C ILE A 79 -8.47 5.64 5.18
N GLY A 80 -7.41 4.93 5.51
CA GLY A 80 -6.72 4.01 4.61
C GLY A 80 -5.54 3.32 5.24
N ILE A 81 -4.95 2.43 4.48
CA ILE A 81 -3.79 1.62 4.87
C ILE A 81 -2.85 1.51 3.68
N ALA A 82 -1.55 1.43 3.95
CA ALA A 82 -0.54 1.24 2.92
C ALA A 82 0.66 0.46 3.46
N GLN A 83 1.32 -0.28 2.55
CA GLN A 83 2.55 -1.03 2.80
C GLN A 83 3.62 -0.58 1.84
N LEU A 84 4.80 -0.29 2.36
CA LEU A 84 6.03 -0.03 1.61
C LEU A 84 6.99 -1.19 1.79
N ARG A 85 7.26 -1.93 0.74
CA ARG A 85 8.25 -2.99 0.68
C ARG A 85 9.62 -2.39 0.41
N HIS A 86 10.61 -2.74 1.23
CA HIS A 86 11.95 -2.17 1.14
C HIS A 86 12.71 -2.66 -0.11
N HIS A 87 12.32 -3.79 -0.68
CA HIS A 87 12.82 -4.31 -1.95
C HIS A 87 11.79 -5.21 -2.66
N ILE A 88 12.03 -5.48 -3.94
CA ILE A 88 11.19 -6.36 -4.78
C ILE A 88 11.99 -7.49 -5.41
N ASN A 89 12.94 -8.07 -4.65
CA ASN A 89 13.90 -9.05 -5.16
C ASN A 89 13.27 -10.41 -5.49
N ASN A 90 12.03 -10.69 -5.07
CA ASN A 90 11.34 -11.91 -5.45
C ASN A 90 10.57 -11.76 -6.77
N TYR A 91 10.27 -12.89 -7.41
CA TYR A 91 9.62 -12.93 -8.72
C TYR A 91 8.24 -12.24 -8.71
N ALA A 92 7.40 -12.52 -7.73
CA ALA A 92 6.05 -11.97 -7.66
C ALA A 92 6.06 -10.44 -7.54
N LEU A 93 6.85 -9.89 -6.61
CA LEU A 93 6.94 -8.45 -6.39
C LEU A 93 7.56 -7.73 -7.58
N SER A 94 8.63 -8.29 -8.18
CA SER A 94 9.28 -7.69 -9.36
C SER A 94 8.40 -7.73 -10.61
N LYS A 95 7.46 -8.65 -10.70
CA LYS A 95 6.58 -8.82 -11.87
C LYS A 95 5.25 -8.08 -11.72
N TRP A 96 4.51 -8.31 -10.62
CA TRP A 96 3.15 -7.78 -10.46
C TRP A 96 2.81 -7.19 -9.09
N GLY A 97 3.67 -7.34 -8.07
CA GLY A 97 3.41 -6.83 -6.72
C GLY A 97 3.86 -5.39 -6.51
N GLY A 98 5.06 -5.03 -6.96
CA GLY A 98 5.66 -3.71 -6.81
C GLY A 98 6.10 -3.38 -5.38
N HIS A 99 6.60 -2.17 -5.16
CA HIS A 99 7.07 -1.69 -3.86
C HIS A 99 5.91 -1.26 -2.94
N ILE A 100 4.83 -0.71 -3.49
CA ILE A 100 3.78 -0.09 -2.68
C ILE A 100 2.43 -0.75 -2.95
N GLY A 101 1.78 -1.21 -1.88
CA GLY A 101 0.36 -1.52 -1.84
C GLY A 101 -0.39 -0.47 -1.04
N TYR A 102 -1.60 -0.08 -1.44
CA TYR A 102 -2.43 0.85 -0.66
C TYR A 102 -3.91 0.64 -0.91
N SER A 103 -4.70 0.97 0.10
CA SER A 103 -6.16 0.96 0.04
C SER A 103 -6.76 2.13 0.80
N VAL A 104 -7.82 2.72 0.24
CA VAL A 104 -8.62 3.74 0.91
C VAL A 104 -9.87 3.09 1.48
N ARG A 105 -10.17 3.35 2.75
CA ARG A 105 -11.37 2.90 3.45
C ARG A 105 -12.61 3.11 2.58
N PRO A 106 -13.48 2.12 2.38
CA PRO A 106 -14.58 2.21 1.43
C PRO A 106 -15.48 3.44 1.59
N SER A 107 -15.82 3.82 2.82
CA SER A 107 -16.62 5.02 3.12
C SER A 107 -15.91 6.35 2.85
N GLU A 108 -14.57 6.30 2.68
CA GLU A 108 -13.72 7.48 2.48
C GLU A 108 -13.21 7.63 1.03
N ARG A 109 -13.65 6.76 0.12
CA ARG A 109 -13.24 6.80 -1.30
C ARG A 109 -13.79 8.03 -2.03
N ARG A 110 -13.16 8.36 -3.18
CA ARG A 110 -13.52 9.46 -4.08
C ARG A 110 -13.37 10.86 -3.48
N LYS A 111 -12.60 10.98 -2.40
CA LYS A 111 -12.25 12.25 -1.73
C LYS A 111 -10.79 12.67 -1.99
N GLY A 112 -10.07 11.98 -2.89
CA GLY A 112 -8.68 12.29 -3.23
C GLY A 112 -7.62 11.66 -2.33
N TYR A 113 -8.00 10.93 -1.29
CA TYR A 113 -7.08 10.39 -0.29
C TYR A 113 -6.03 9.42 -0.84
N ALA A 114 -6.36 8.62 -1.86
CA ALA A 114 -5.39 7.73 -2.50
C ALA A 114 -4.14 8.48 -3.02
N LYS A 115 -4.32 9.67 -3.60
CA LYS A 115 -3.21 10.50 -4.09
C LYS A 115 -2.34 11.01 -2.96
N ILE A 116 -2.96 11.39 -1.84
CA ILE A 116 -2.25 11.90 -0.65
C ILE A 116 -1.44 10.76 -0.03
N ILE A 117 -2.07 9.60 0.19
CA ILE A 117 -1.40 8.40 0.74
C ILE A 117 -0.20 8.02 -0.12
N LEU A 118 -0.41 7.89 -1.44
CA LEU A 118 0.68 7.51 -2.35
C LEU A 118 1.82 8.51 -2.29
N ARG A 119 1.55 9.81 -2.28
CA ARG A 119 2.58 10.85 -2.20
C ARG A 119 3.37 10.78 -0.88
N LEU A 120 2.71 10.54 0.24
CA LEU A 120 3.38 10.42 1.54
C LEU A 120 4.31 9.20 1.55
N ILE A 121 3.86 8.05 1.08
CA ILE A 121 4.70 6.83 0.99
C ILE A 121 5.88 7.01 0.03
N LEU A 122 5.71 7.74 -1.06
CA LEU A 122 6.80 8.01 -1.98
C LEU A 122 7.91 8.86 -1.33
N ASN A 123 7.59 9.74 -0.38
CA ASN A 123 8.62 10.43 0.40
C ASN A 123 9.40 9.45 1.28
N ASP A 124 8.72 8.48 1.90
CA ASP A 124 9.38 7.43 2.71
C ASP A 124 10.30 6.54 1.84
N CYS A 125 9.93 6.30 0.57
CA CYS A 125 10.83 5.61 -0.37
C CYS A 125 12.17 6.35 -0.53
N LEU A 126 12.15 7.69 -0.61
CA LEU A 126 13.37 8.50 -0.68
C LEU A 126 14.24 8.36 0.57
N GLU A 127 13.63 8.41 1.74
CA GLU A 127 14.33 8.27 3.02
C GLU A 127 15.01 6.90 3.15
N LEU A 128 14.39 5.86 2.56
CA LEU A 128 14.95 4.51 2.48
C LEU A 128 15.94 4.30 1.32
N GLY A 129 16.19 5.33 0.49
CA GLY A 129 17.09 5.22 -0.68
C GLY A 129 16.51 4.42 -1.84
N ILE A 130 15.19 4.21 -1.89
CA ILE A 130 14.50 3.54 -3.00
C ILE A 130 14.20 4.58 -4.07
N HIS A 131 15.09 4.73 -5.05
CA HIS A 131 14.99 5.75 -6.08
C HIS A 131 14.10 5.38 -7.24
N ASP A 132 14.03 4.10 -7.59
CA ASP A 132 13.19 3.57 -8.65
C ASP A 132 12.06 2.74 -8.03
N VAL A 133 10.85 3.30 -8.00
CA VAL A 133 9.68 2.68 -7.38
C VAL A 133 8.80 2.05 -8.44
N LEU A 134 8.62 0.73 -8.36
CA LEU A 134 7.63 0.00 -9.17
C LEU A 134 6.27 0.05 -8.49
N LEU A 135 5.28 0.57 -9.19
CA LEU A 135 3.86 0.51 -8.84
C LEU A 135 3.11 -0.36 -9.84
N THR A 136 2.16 -1.13 -9.34
CA THR A 136 1.34 -1.98 -10.19
C THR A 136 -0.14 -1.82 -9.86
N CYS A 137 -1.00 -2.03 -10.84
CA CYS A 137 -2.44 -2.12 -10.60
C CYS A 137 -3.09 -3.08 -11.59
N ASN A 138 -4.20 -3.70 -11.17
CA ASN A 138 -5.03 -4.46 -12.09
C ASN A 138 -5.46 -3.58 -13.27
N GLU A 139 -5.43 -4.11 -14.51
CA GLU A 139 -5.80 -3.35 -15.72
C GLU A 139 -7.21 -2.75 -15.67
N ARG A 140 -8.11 -3.37 -14.87
CA ARG A 140 -9.49 -2.90 -14.67
C ARG A 140 -9.62 -1.87 -13.54
N ASN A 141 -8.55 -1.66 -12.74
CA ASN A 141 -8.58 -0.70 -11.63
C ASN A 141 -8.20 0.71 -12.12
N ILE A 142 -9.13 1.33 -12.84
CA ILE A 142 -8.96 2.68 -13.39
C ILE A 142 -8.68 3.74 -12.31
N ALA A 143 -9.20 3.55 -11.10
CA ALA A 143 -8.97 4.48 -10.00
C ALA A 143 -7.50 4.47 -9.53
N SER A 144 -6.92 3.27 -9.39
CA SER A 144 -5.49 3.13 -9.06
C SER A 144 -4.61 3.64 -10.19
N GLU A 145 -4.91 3.28 -11.45
CA GLU A 145 -4.19 3.79 -12.61
C GLU A 145 -4.13 5.32 -12.64
N LYS A 146 -5.27 5.99 -12.50
CA LYS A 146 -5.34 7.46 -12.46
C LYS A 146 -4.57 8.05 -11.30
N THR A 147 -4.52 7.36 -10.15
CA THR A 147 -3.74 7.79 -8.98
C THR A 147 -2.25 7.70 -9.27
N ILE A 148 -1.78 6.59 -9.83
CA ILE A 148 -0.38 6.35 -10.20
C ILE A 148 0.08 7.36 -11.25
N LEU A 149 -0.69 7.55 -12.32
CA LEU A 149 -0.37 8.52 -13.37
C LEU A 149 -0.31 9.95 -12.83
N ALA A 150 -1.26 10.33 -11.94
CA ALA A 150 -1.28 11.65 -11.32
C ALA A 150 -0.09 11.89 -10.35
N ALA A 151 0.55 10.83 -9.88
CA ALA A 151 1.77 10.90 -9.09
C ALA A 151 3.06 10.87 -9.94
N GLY A 152 2.95 10.84 -11.27
CA GLY A 152 4.10 10.84 -12.19
C GLY A 152 4.56 9.45 -12.63
N GLY A 153 3.77 8.41 -12.41
CA GLY A 153 4.08 7.04 -12.86
C GLY A 153 4.18 6.94 -14.39
N ILE A 154 5.25 6.35 -14.86
CA ILE A 154 5.51 6.10 -16.29
C ILE A 154 5.15 4.65 -16.60
N TYR A 155 4.20 4.45 -17.51
CA TYR A 155 3.78 3.12 -17.92
C TYR A 155 4.94 2.37 -18.59
N GLU A 156 5.17 1.15 -18.16
CA GLU A 156 6.17 0.25 -18.74
C GLU A 156 5.51 -0.78 -19.65
N ASN A 157 4.68 -1.63 -19.08
CA ASN A 157 4.00 -2.73 -19.78
C ASN A 157 2.83 -3.28 -18.96
N THR A 158 2.15 -4.28 -19.52
CA THR A 158 1.14 -5.09 -18.83
C THR A 158 1.59 -6.55 -18.82
N VAL A 159 1.60 -7.17 -17.66
CA VAL A 159 1.99 -8.56 -17.45
C VAL A 159 0.82 -9.39 -16.94
N LEU A 160 0.82 -10.69 -17.22
CA LEU A 160 -0.11 -11.63 -16.59
C LEU A 160 0.47 -12.07 -15.23
N ALA A 161 -0.29 -11.84 -14.17
CA ALA A 161 -0.06 -12.44 -12.87
C ALA A 161 -0.76 -13.81 -12.88
N GLU A 162 -0.06 -14.84 -13.34
CA GLU A 162 -0.63 -16.18 -13.57
C GLU A 162 -1.37 -16.76 -12.35
N PRO A 163 -0.82 -16.70 -11.12
CA PRO A 163 -1.51 -17.25 -9.94
C PRO A 163 -2.85 -16.55 -9.64
N LEU A 164 -2.98 -15.29 -10.06
CA LEU A 164 -4.19 -14.48 -9.84
C LEU A 164 -5.11 -14.47 -11.07
N ASN A 165 -4.64 -14.99 -12.21
CA ASN A 165 -5.30 -14.89 -13.52
C ASN A 165 -5.73 -13.44 -13.83
N MET A 166 -4.84 -12.48 -13.54
CA MET A 166 -5.11 -11.05 -13.68
C MET A 166 -4.01 -10.38 -14.50
N LYS A 167 -4.40 -9.43 -15.34
CA LYS A 167 -3.45 -8.56 -16.02
C LYS A 167 -3.12 -7.36 -15.14
N MET A 168 -1.85 -7.13 -14.93
CA MET A 168 -1.31 -6.07 -14.09
C MET A 168 -0.54 -5.08 -14.93
N LYS A 169 -0.95 -3.83 -14.91
CA LYS A 169 -0.22 -2.70 -15.49
C LYS A 169 0.91 -2.31 -14.54
N ARG A 170 2.08 -2.04 -15.10
CA ARG A 170 3.31 -1.69 -14.39
C ARG A 170 3.71 -0.26 -14.71
N TYR A 171 4.10 0.47 -13.68
CA TYR A 171 4.51 1.86 -13.76
C TYR A 171 5.77 2.07 -12.93
N TRP A 172 6.76 2.73 -13.52
CA TRP A 172 7.95 3.15 -12.80
C TRP A 172 7.85 4.62 -12.42
N MET A 173 8.35 4.91 -11.24
CA MET A 173 8.50 6.27 -10.72
C MET A 173 9.97 6.46 -10.37
N ASN A 174 10.60 7.45 -11.00
CA ASN A 174 11.97 7.83 -10.71
C ASN A 174 11.99 9.17 -9.97
N HIS A 175 12.68 9.22 -8.85
CA HIS A 175 12.74 10.40 -7.98
C HIS A 175 13.34 11.65 -8.62
N SER A 176 14.15 11.53 -9.67
CA SER A 176 14.68 12.68 -10.39
C SER A 176 13.59 13.60 -10.96
N TYR A 177 12.35 13.09 -11.12
CA TYR A 177 11.21 13.86 -11.62
C TYR A 177 10.31 14.43 -10.51
N PHE A 178 10.47 14.02 -9.25
CA PHE A 178 9.62 14.48 -8.15
C PHE A 178 9.84 15.98 -7.82
N PHE A 179 11.07 16.46 -7.94
CA PHE A 179 11.39 17.86 -7.69
C PHE A 179 10.76 18.84 -8.69
N ILE A 180 10.34 18.38 -9.87
CA ILE A 180 9.78 19.24 -10.92
C ILE A 180 8.27 19.45 -10.78
N LEU A 181 7.57 18.58 -10.05
CA LEU A 181 6.10 18.61 -9.94
C LEU A 181 5.58 19.32 -8.68
N PHE A 182 6.46 19.77 -7.77
CA PHE A 182 6.09 20.28 -6.45
C PHE A 182 6.65 21.66 -6.10
N TYR A 183 7.17 22.42 -7.11
CA TYR A 183 7.50 23.85 -7.00
C TYR A 183 6.63 24.68 -7.91
#